data_8632bc5bd1a860f2f8d5aea6bae76d8a
#
_entry.id   8632bc5bd1a860f2f8d5aea6bae76d8a
#
_cell.length_a   1.000
_cell.length_b   1.000
_cell.length_c   1.000
_cell.angle_alpha   90.00
_cell.angle_beta   90.00
_cell.angle_gamma   90.00
#
_symmetry.space_group_name_H-M   'P 1'
#
loop_
_entity.id
_entity.type
_entity.pdbx_description
1 polymer ?
#
loop_
_entity_poly.entity_id
_entity_poly.type
_entity_poly.pdbx_seq_one_letter_code
_entity_poly.pdbx_strand_id
1 'polypeptide(L)'
;MHQQDAERTARRAGRRRPPAVNHPSRVRLVTHPRDVLLGPAAASPLPVCDHYCGVRARMVKSLALQAELTQELGTCAFDVTLDCEDGAPVGGEKDHAQMVAELAENTWSASQPLAPYGQPRIAARVHPVDHPAFAGDVATIVGRAAQALCHVMIPKVDSVADIERALIHIDQAEKTSGRTAPLPLHVLIESPLAVHHVAAIAAHPRVESLSFGLMDFVSAHGGAIPASAMGTSEFSRPEDLDQFSHPLVVRAKLAITAACHAFGKTAAHCVVTEFKSIAKLEAAARHASRALGFGRMWSIHPDQIRPILAAFAPAANEVDQASRIVCAAHAADWAPISLDGHLHDRASYRYFWQVLVRAHQTAKLSSHDPAQVFFSA
;
A
#
# COMPACT_ATOMS: atom_id res chain seq x y z
N MET A 1 -67.53 -2.67 -64.36
CA MET A 1 -67.86 -1.37 -63.76
C MET A 1 -68.75 -1.66 -62.58
N HIS A 2 -68.37 -1.32 -61.35
CA HIS A 2 -68.92 -1.63 -60.03
C HIS A 2 -68.22 -2.80 -59.28
N GLN A 3 -67.09 -2.45 -58.70
CA GLN A 3 -66.53 -3.23 -57.54
C GLN A 3 -65.31 -2.55 -56.93
N GLN A 4 -65.28 -1.24 -56.78
CA GLN A 4 -64.12 -0.50 -56.18
C GLN A 4 -64.44 0.57 -55.16
N ASP A 5 -65.67 0.70 -54.64
CA ASP A 5 -66.08 1.75 -53.70
C ASP A 5 -66.46 1.32 -52.30
N ALA A 6 -66.20 0.03 -51.93
CA ALA A 6 -66.61 -0.48 -50.58
C ALA A 6 -65.45 -0.65 -49.58
N GLU A 7 -64.20 -0.37 -49.92
CA GLU A 7 -63.05 -0.62 -49.04
C GLU A 7 -62.41 0.61 -48.40
N ARG A 8 -63.02 1.80 -48.46
CA ARG A 8 -62.39 3.05 -48.02
C ARG A 8 -62.87 3.60 -46.67
N THR A 9 -63.79 2.92 -45.92
CA THR A 9 -64.40 3.48 -44.73
C THR A 9 -64.13 2.72 -43.42
N ALA A 10 -63.22 1.76 -43.37
CA ALA A 10 -62.97 0.94 -42.18
C ALA A 10 -61.53 0.98 -41.65
N ARG A 11 -60.82 2.12 -41.69
CA ARG A 11 -59.49 2.26 -41.05
C ARG A 11 -59.29 3.61 -40.33
N ARG A 12 -60.15 3.93 -39.38
CA ARG A 12 -59.91 4.95 -38.34
C ARG A 12 -60.38 4.46 -36.96
N ALA A 13 -59.85 3.30 -36.52
CA ALA A 13 -59.97 2.91 -35.12
C ALA A 13 -58.64 3.23 -34.45
N GLY A 14 -58.69 4.16 -33.52
CA GLY A 14 -57.54 4.77 -32.85
C GLY A 14 -56.65 3.74 -32.15
N ARG A 15 -55.38 3.78 -32.44
CA ARG A 15 -54.34 3.13 -31.63
C ARG A 15 -54.32 3.82 -30.26
N ARG A 16 -54.92 3.24 -29.25
CA ARG A 16 -54.68 3.59 -27.85
C ARG A 16 -53.19 3.34 -27.57
N ARG A 17 -52.43 4.38 -27.17
CA ARG A 17 -51.09 4.20 -26.56
C ARG A 17 -51.25 3.34 -25.33
N PRO A 18 -50.38 2.33 -25.12
CA PRO A 18 -50.33 1.62 -23.86
C PRO A 18 -50.01 2.61 -22.73
N PRO A 19 -50.55 2.42 -21.52
CA PRO A 19 -50.23 3.27 -20.37
C PRO A 19 -48.74 3.20 -20.11
N ALA A 20 -48.12 4.35 -19.82
CA ALA A 20 -46.73 4.44 -19.39
C ALA A 20 -46.58 3.59 -18.15
N VAL A 21 -45.76 2.57 -18.26
CA VAL A 21 -45.33 1.75 -17.11
C VAL A 21 -44.48 2.66 -16.26
N ASN A 22 -45.02 3.16 -15.17
CA ASN A 22 -44.23 3.79 -14.10
C ASN A 22 -43.29 2.73 -13.54
N HIS A 23 -42.06 2.71 -14.01
CA HIS A 23 -40.99 2.02 -13.30
C HIS A 23 -40.86 2.69 -11.93
N PRO A 24 -40.94 1.93 -10.83
CA PRO A 24 -40.68 2.50 -9.52
C PRO A 24 -39.29 3.11 -9.55
N SER A 25 -39.20 4.36 -9.07
CA SER A 25 -37.94 5.07 -8.90
C SER A 25 -36.98 4.14 -8.16
N ARG A 26 -35.99 3.58 -8.87
CA ARG A 26 -34.92 2.82 -8.23
C ARG A 26 -34.29 3.77 -7.20
N VAL A 27 -34.44 3.42 -5.93
CA VAL A 27 -33.60 4.03 -4.89
C VAL A 27 -32.17 3.83 -5.37
N ARG A 28 -31.51 4.93 -5.75
CA ARG A 28 -30.13 4.93 -6.18
C ARG A 28 -29.31 4.54 -4.95
N LEU A 29 -28.95 3.27 -4.84
CA LEU A 29 -27.90 2.83 -3.95
C LEU A 29 -26.63 3.47 -4.51
N VAL A 30 -26.16 4.52 -3.84
CA VAL A 30 -24.87 5.16 -4.15
C VAL A 30 -23.78 4.13 -3.87
N THR A 31 -23.36 3.43 -4.91
CA THR A 31 -22.37 2.34 -4.76
C THR A 31 -20.97 2.96 -4.81
N HIS A 32 -20.22 2.80 -3.72
CA HIS A 32 -18.88 3.36 -3.60
C HIS A 32 -17.95 2.80 -4.71
N PRO A 33 -17.07 3.63 -5.33
CA PRO A 33 -16.15 3.18 -6.39
C PRO A 33 -15.34 1.95 -6.02
N ARG A 34 -14.85 1.85 -4.79
CA ARG A 34 -14.09 0.71 -4.29
C ARG A 34 -14.87 -0.61 -4.45
N ASP A 35 -16.12 -0.62 -4.04
CA ASP A 35 -16.94 -1.85 -4.04
C ASP A 35 -17.25 -2.32 -5.44
N VAL A 36 -17.54 -1.38 -6.35
CA VAL A 36 -17.87 -1.69 -7.76
C VAL A 36 -16.65 -2.10 -8.56
N LEU A 37 -15.52 -1.41 -8.34
CA LEU A 37 -14.33 -1.53 -9.19
C LEU A 37 -13.35 -2.59 -8.66
N LEU A 38 -13.24 -2.74 -7.33
CA LEU A 38 -12.27 -3.65 -6.71
C LEU A 38 -12.95 -4.83 -5.99
N GLY A 39 -14.23 -4.71 -5.67
CA GLY A 39 -15.00 -5.68 -4.90
C GLY A 39 -14.87 -5.48 -3.38
N PRO A 40 -15.81 -6.06 -2.60
CA PRO A 40 -15.90 -5.85 -1.15
C PRO A 40 -14.72 -6.42 -0.37
N ALA A 41 -14.02 -7.41 -0.93
CA ALA A 41 -12.83 -8.03 -0.32
C ALA A 41 -11.52 -7.30 -0.62
N ALA A 42 -11.55 -6.18 -1.35
CA ALA A 42 -10.34 -5.43 -1.67
C ALA A 42 -9.66 -4.93 -0.39
N ALA A 43 -8.35 -5.19 -0.27
CA ALA A 43 -7.54 -4.69 0.84
C ALA A 43 -7.59 -3.16 0.91
N SER A 44 -7.48 -2.62 2.12
CA SER A 44 -7.28 -1.18 2.30
C SER A 44 -5.90 -0.79 1.77
N PRO A 45 -5.80 0.33 1.06
CA PRO A 45 -4.52 0.76 0.52
C PRO A 45 -3.56 1.15 1.65
N LEU A 46 -2.31 0.68 1.56
CA LEU A 46 -1.26 1.02 2.51
C LEU A 46 -0.67 2.41 2.21
N PRO A 47 -0.20 3.16 3.23
CA PRO A 47 0.55 4.39 3.02
C PRO A 47 1.74 4.18 2.10
N VAL A 48 2.10 5.21 1.32
CA VAL A 48 3.20 5.14 0.34
C VAL A 48 4.59 5.13 0.96
N CYS A 49 4.70 5.41 2.25
CA CYS A 49 5.96 5.41 2.97
C CYS A 49 5.86 4.50 4.21
N ASP A 50 6.96 3.81 4.52
CA ASP A 50 7.16 3.06 5.75
C ASP A 50 8.46 3.57 6.39
N HIS A 51 8.35 4.15 7.57
CA HIS A 51 9.50 4.72 8.27
C HIS A 51 9.89 3.82 9.42
N TYR A 52 11.11 3.28 9.40
CA TYR A 52 11.57 2.43 10.47
C TYR A 52 12.72 3.02 11.28
N CYS A 53 12.77 2.66 12.55
CA CYS A 53 13.80 3.07 13.49
C CYS A 53 13.91 2.10 14.66
N GLY A 54 15.14 1.80 15.08
CA GLY A 54 15.46 0.84 16.13
C GLY A 54 15.92 1.46 17.46
N VAL A 55 16.02 2.80 17.55
CA VAL A 55 16.48 3.49 18.77
C VAL A 55 15.32 4.24 19.41
N ARG A 56 15.09 4.01 20.70
CA ARG A 56 13.94 4.57 21.47
C ARG A 56 13.67 6.06 21.22
N ALA A 57 14.72 6.89 21.28
CA ALA A 57 14.58 8.33 21.09
C ALA A 57 14.10 8.69 19.67
N ARG A 58 14.49 7.90 18.66
CA ARG A 58 14.04 8.05 17.27
C ARG A 58 12.62 7.53 17.10
N MET A 59 12.27 6.40 17.71
CA MET A 59 10.92 5.84 17.71
C MET A 59 9.89 6.85 18.21
N VAL A 60 10.17 7.46 19.39
CA VAL A 60 9.29 8.50 19.97
C VAL A 60 9.11 9.68 19.01
N LYS A 61 10.19 10.17 18.41
CA LYS A 61 10.13 11.27 17.43
C LYS A 61 9.34 10.89 16.17
N SER A 62 9.50 9.66 15.70
CA SER A 62 8.81 9.18 14.49
C SER A 62 7.30 9.05 14.71
N LEU A 63 6.88 8.57 15.89
CA LEU A 63 5.47 8.50 16.27
C LEU A 63 4.85 9.88 16.43
N ALA A 64 5.56 10.83 17.04
CA ALA A 64 5.13 12.22 17.11
C ALA A 64 5.00 12.86 15.72
N LEU A 65 5.98 12.65 14.84
CA LEU A 65 5.95 13.14 13.47
C LEU A 65 4.80 12.53 12.65
N GLN A 66 4.47 11.25 12.86
CA GLN A 66 3.31 10.64 12.24
C GLN A 66 2.01 11.36 12.64
N ALA A 67 1.85 11.66 13.92
CA ALA A 67 0.67 12.38 14.42
C ALA A 67 0.59 13.80 13.83
N GLU A 68 1.70 14.53 13.81
CA GLU A 68 1.79 15.88 13.21
C GLU A 68 1.43 15.86 11.72
N LEU A 69 2.04 14.96 10.93
CA LEU A 69 1.77 14.87 9.50
C LEU A 69 0.35 14.36 9.21
N THR A 70 -0.18 13.48 10.03
CA THR A 70 -1.58 13.02 9.88
C THR A 70 -2.55 14.18 10.08
N GLN A 71 -2.31 15.04 11.06
CA GLN A 71 -3.12 16.23 11.28
C GLN A 71 -2.97 17.25 10.13
N GLU A 72 -1.74 17.49 9.67
CA GLU A 72 -1.45 18.43 8.57
C GLU A 72 -2.10 17.97 7.24
N LEU A 73 -1.99 16.69 6.93
CA LEU A 73 -2.37 16.13 5.63
C LEU A 73 -3.82 15.60 5.57
N GLY A 74 -4.47 15.47 6.73
CA GLY A 74 -5.82 14.90 6.82
C GLY A 74 -5.89 13.40 6.52
N THR A 75 -4.75 12.71 6.51
CA THR A 75 -4.65 11.26 6.30
C THR A 75 -3.34 10.73 6.89
N CYS A 76 -3.32 9.47 7.34
CA CYS A 76 -2.08 8.85 7.81
C CYS A 76 -1.15 8.59 6.61
N ALA A 77 -0.08 9.37 6.51
CA ALA A 77 0.79 9.43 5.33
C ALA A 77 1.86 8.32 5.31
N PHE A 78 2.20 7.74 6.45
CA PHE A 78 3.24 6.71 6.54
C PHE A 78 3.04 5.80 7.76
N ASP A 79 3.53 4.57 7.64
CA ASP A 79 3.64 3.64 8.76
C ASP A 79 4.91 3.93 9.57
N VAL A 80 4.89 3.71 10.87
CA VAL A 80 6.08 3.70 11.73
C VAL A 80 6.36 2.26 12.15
N THR A 81 7.47 1.70 11.67
CA THR A 81 7.94 0.37 12.04
C THR A 81 8.99 0.48 13.14
N LEU A 82 8.63 0.00 14.34
CA LEU A 82 9.51 -0.10 15.50
C LEU A 82 10.38 -1.35 15.32
N ASP A 83 11.70 -1.14 15.31
CA ASP A 83 12.65 -2.16 14.83
C ASP A 83 13.38 -2.84 15.99
N CYS A 84 13.32 -4.17 16.04
CA CYS A 84 14.07 -5.01 16.98
C CYS A 84 15.25 -5.72 16.33
N GLU A 85 15.49 -5.52 15.03
CA GLU A 85 16.49 -6.23 14.25
C GLU A 85 17.69 -5.30 13.91
N ASP A 86 18.16 -5.24 12.69
CA ASP A 86 19.39 -4.53 12.27
C ASP A 86 19.45 -3.04 12.63
N GLY A 87 18.33 -2.38 12.81
CA GLY A 87 18.27 -0.99 13.27
C GLY A 87 18.33 -0.82 14.80
N ALA A 88 18.26 -1.92 15.56
CA ALA A 88 18.31 -1.95 17.02
C ALA A 88 19.75 -2.21 17.54
N PRO A 89 20.05 -1.79 18.78
CA PRO A 89 21.30 -2.18 19.43
C PRO A 89 21.35 -3.69 19.69
N VAL A 90 22.53 -4.30 19.50
CA VAL A 90 22.77 -5.70 19.82
C VAL A 90 22.92 -5.88 21.34
N GLY A 91 22.28 -6.90 21.88
CA GLY A 91 22.21 -7.19 23.31
C GLY A 91 21.08 -6.46 24.01
N GLY A 92 20.42 -7.14 24.94
CA GLY A 92 19.23 -6.60 25.63
C GLY A 92 17.94 -6.71 24.83
N GLU A 93 17.85 -7.69 23.92
CA GLU A 93 16.71 -7.90 23.00
C GLU A 93 15.37 -7.98 23.76
N LYS A 94 15.35 -8.63 24.93
CA LYS A 94 14.15 -8.74 25.77
C LYS A 94 13.66 -7.37 26.27
N ASP A 95 14.57 -6.53 26.76
CA ASP A 95 14.23 -5.21 27.26
C ASP A 95 13.82 -4.28 26.10
N HIS A 96 14.45 -4.49 24.94
CA HIS A 96 14.09 -3.77 23.73
C HIS A 96 12.68 -4.12 23.24
N ALA A 97 12.33 -5.42 23.22
CA ALA A 97 10.97 -5.87 22.87
C ALA A 97 9.91 -5.32 23.84
N GLN A 98 10.22 -5.27 25.15
CA GLN A 98 9.34 -4.64 26.15
C GLN A 98 9.12 -3.15 25.87
N MET A 99 10.20 -2.42 25.57
CA MET A 99 10.16 -1.01 25.26
C MET A 99 9.34 -0.74 23.97
N VAL A 100 9.48 -1.59 22.94
CA VAL A 100 8.69 -1.51 21.70
C VAL A 100 7.20 -1.73 22.00
N ALA A 101 6.85 -2.75 22.78
CA ALA A 101 5.49 -3.03 23.17
C ALA A 101 4.88 -1.84 23.94
N GLU A 102 5.60 -1.29 24.91
CA GLU A 102 5.15 -0.12 25.71
C GLU A 102 4.92 1.13 24.83
N LEU A 103 5.82 1.41 23.90
CA LEU A 103 5.65 2.54 22.99
C LEU A 103 4.41 2.39 22.11
N ALA A 104 4.17 1.19 21.58
CA ALA A 104 3.01 0.91 20.76
C ALA A 104 1.70 1.04 21.56
N GLU A 105 1.63 0.42 22.74
CA GLU A 105 0.46 0.50 23.65
C GLU A 105 0.16 1.94 24.07
N ASN A 106 1.17 2.68 24.49
CA ASN A 106 1.01 4.06 24.95
C ASN A 106 0.54 5.00 23.83
N THR A 107 1.13 4.86 22.64
CA THR A 107 0.73 5.67 21.48
C THR A 107 -0.71 5.36 21.07
N TRP A 108 -1.08 4.09 21.03
CA TRP A 108 -2.44 3.67 20.75
C TRP A 108 -3.44 4.21 21.77
N SER A 109 -3.16 4.05 23.06
CA SER A 109 -4.03 4.51 24.13
C SER A 109 -4.20 6.03 24.13
N ALA A 110 -3.15 6.78 23.86
CA ALA A 110 -3.19 8.24 23.76
C ALA A 110 -3.99 8.73 22.54
N SER A 111 -4.17 7.90 21.50
CA SER A 111 -4.96 8.23 20.31
C SER A 111 -6.46 7.97 20.44
N GLN A 112 -6.93 7.50 21.62
CA GLN A 112 -8.35 7.21 21.86
C GLN A 112 -9.04 8.39 22.58
N PRO A 113 -10.30 8.77 22.19
CA PRO A 113 -11.05 8.30 21.06
C PRO A 113 -10.39 8.68 19.73
N LEU A 114 -10.66 7.92 18.68
CA LEU A 114 -10.01 8.11 17.39
C LEU A 114 -10.07 9.56 16.90
N ALA A 115 -8.92 10.07 16.48
CA ALA A 115 -8.86 11.31 15.73
C ALA A 115 -9.64 11.18 14.40
N PRO A 116 -10.18 12.28 13.85
CA PRO A 116 -10.98 12.25 12.62
C PRO A 116 -10.24 11.67 11.39
N TYR A 117 -8.93 11.54 11.47
CA TYR A 117 -8.06 11.04 10.38
C TYR A 117 -7.61 9.58 10.55
N GLY A 118 -8.24 8.84 11.48
CA GLY A 118 -7.96 7.43 11.73
C GLY A 118 -6.92 7.18 12.82
N GLN A 119 -6.56 5.91 12.98
CA GLN A 119 -5.64 5.43 14.00
C GLN A 119 -4.18 5.60 13.57
N PRO A 120 -3.24 5.73 14.53
CA PRO A 120 -1.83 5.65 14.22
C PRO A 120 -1.51 4.28 13.61
N ARG A 121 -0.67 4.27 12.60
CA ARG A 121 -0.24 3.05 11.93
C ARG A 121 1.15 2.68 12.43
N ILE A 122 1.18 1.78 13.39
CA ILE A 122 2.38 1.30 14.07
C ILE A 122 2.61 -0.14 13.67
N ALA A 123 3.83 -0.49 13.33
CA ALA A 123 4.27 -1.86 13.06
C ALA A 123 5.49 -2.19 13.91
N ALA A 124 5.84 -3.47 14.00
CA ALA A 124 7.07 -3.91 14.63
C ALA A 124 7.82 -4.87 13.70
N ARG A 125 9.12 -4.64 13.48
CA ARG A 125 10.02 -5.61 12.88
C ARG A 125 10.63 -6.44 13.99
N VAL A 126 10.31 -7.72 14.02
CA VAL A 126 10.87 -8.71 14.96
C VAL A 126 12.17 -9.29 14.40
N HIS A 127 12.92 -10.01 15.21
CA HIS A 127 14.08 -10.76 14.72
C HIS A 127 13.68 -11.83 13.70
N PRO A 128 14.63 -12.35 12.89
CA PRO A 128 14.40 -13.50 11.99
C PRO A 128 13.86 -14.72 12.73
N VAL A 129 13.08 -15.56 12.07
CA VAL A 129 12.41 -16.73 12.68
C VAL A 129 13.40 -17.73 13.31
N ASP A 130 14.63 -17.79 12.82
CA ASP A 130 15.69 -18.64 13.35
C ASP A 130 16.51 -17.96 14.49
N HIS A 131 16.28 -16.69 14.77
CA HIS A 131 16.97 -15.98 15.83
C HIS A 131 16.42 -16.35 17.21
N PRO A 132 17.30 -16.57 18.23
CA PRO A 132 16.86 -16.97 19.58
C PRO A 132 15.85 -16.00 20.23
N ALA A 133 15.89 -14.70 19.90
CA ALA A 133 14.99 -13.71 20.44
C ALA A 133 13.60 -13.72 19.78
N PHE A 134 13.42 -14.31 18.59
CA PHE A 134 12.17 -14.22 17.80
C PHE A 134 10.92 -14.58 18.61
N ALA A 135 10.91 -15.73 19.26
CA ALA A 135 9.75 -16.17 20.03
C ALA A 135 9.43 -15.21 21.19
N GLY A 136 10.47 -14.65 21.82
CA GLY A 136 10.34 -13.65 22.89
C GLY A 136 9.82 -12.33 22.40
N ASP A 137 10.28 -11.85 21.25
CA ASP A 137 9.78 -10.62 20.60
C ASP A 137 8.29 -10.74 20.31
N VAL A 138 7.89 -11.82 19.63
CA VAL A 138 6.50 -12.05 19.25
C VAL A 138 5.61 -12.17 20.49
N ALA A 139 6.02 -12.96 21.48
CA ALA A 139 5.24 -13.12 22.72
C ALA A 139 5.07 -11.80 23.47
N THR A 140 6.11 -10.95 23.47
CA THR A 140 6.08 -9.67 24.18
C THR A 140 5.33 -8.61 23.37
N ILE A 141 5.71 -8.39 22.11
CA ILE A 141 5.19 -7.29 21.31
C ILE A 141 3.76 -7.59 20.85
N VAL A 142 3.54 -8.75 20.21
CA VAL A 142 2.20 -9.11 19.73
C VAL A 142 1.29 -9.48 20.91
N GLY A 143 1.79 -10.23 21.91
CA GLY A 143 1.02 -10.62 23.08
C GLY A 143 0.47 -9.43 23.87
N ARG A 144 1.18 -8.30 23.92
CA ARG A 144 0.75 -7.08 24.62
C ARG A 144 0.08 -6.07 23.70
N ALA A 145 0.72 -5.73 22.59
CA ALA A 145 0.38 -4.57 21.77
C ALA A 145 -0.35 -4.90 20.47
N ALA A 146 -0.86 -6.13 20.27
CA ALA A 146 -1.49 -6.52 19.00
C ALA A 146 -2.60 -5.56 18.54
N GLN A 147 -3.36 -4.96 19.46
CA GLN A 147 -4.42 -4.00 19.11
C GLN A 147 -3.87 -2.70 18.50
N ALA A 148 -2.65 -2.33 18.88
CA ALA A 148 -1.96 -1.13 18.38
C ALA A 148 -1.26 -1.37 17.05
N LEU A 149 -0.97 -2.62 16.69
CA LEU A 149 -0.20 -2.95 15.49
C LEU A 149 -1.06 -3.01 14.24
N CYS A 150 -0.58 -2.41 13.16
CA CYS A 150 -1.17 -2.55 11.82
C CYS A 150 -0.61 -3.78 11.07
N HIS A 151 0.63 -4.17 11.31
CA HIS A 151 1.24 -5.41 10.80
C HIS A 151 2.46 -5.81 11.64
N VAL A 152 2.91 -7.05 11.46
CA VAL A 152 4.21 -7.53 11.94
C VAL A 152 5.13 -7.68 10.73
N MET A 153 6.35 -7.15 10.83
CA MET A 153 7.38 -7.28 9.81
C MET A 153 8.34 -8.41 10.15
N ILE A 154 8.48 -9.36 9.22
CA ILE A 154 9.35 -10.53 9.36
C ILE A 154 10.52 -10.40 8.39
N PRO A 155 11.75 -10.24 8.88
CA PRO A 155 12.95 -10.19 8.05
C PRO A 155 13.45 -11.60 7.70
N LYS A 156 14.34 -11.67 6.72
CA LYS A 156 15.12 -12.86 6.34
C LYS A 156 14.29 -14.11 6.08
N VAL A 157 13.15 -13.91 5.40
CA VAL A 157 12.24 -14.99 4.96
C VAL A 157 12.71 -15.50 3.60
N ASP A 158 13.05 -16.78 3.53
CA ASP A 158 13.49 -17.44 2.30
C ASP A 158 12.37 -18.24 1.61
N SER A 159 11.34 -18.63 2.34
CA SER A 159 10.26 -19.46 1.83
C SER A 159 8.94 -19.33 2.62
N VAL A 160 7.88 -19.94 2.11
CA VAL A 160 6.60 -20.07 2.83
C VAL A 160 6.76 -20.82 4.15
N ALA A 161 7.69 -21.79 4.23
CA ALA A 161 7.93 -22.52 5.48
C ALA A 161 8.39 -21.61 6.63
N ASP A 162 9.12 -20.54 6.34
CA ASP A 162 9.55 -19.57 7.35
C ASP A 162 8.34 -18.76 7.85
N ILE A 163 7.42 -18.39 6.95
CA ILE A 163 6.16 -17.72 7.32
C ILE A 163 5.33 -18.63 8.21
N GLU A 164 5.17 -19.89 7.87
CA GLU A 164 4.38 -20.84 8.65
C GLU A 164 4.99 -21.06 10.06
N ARG A 165 6.32 -21.13 10.15
CA ARG A 165 7.01 -21.20 11.45
C ARG A 165 6.77 -19.93 12.29
N ALA A 166 6.82 -18.75 11.67
CA ALA A 166 6.54 -17.49 12.33
C ALA A 166 5.10 -17.43 12.84
N LEU A 167 4.15 -17.89 12.03
CA LEU A 167 2.71 -17.87 12.36
C LEU A 167 2.37 -18.74 13.58
N ILE A 168 3.12 -19.81 13.86
CA ILE A 168 2.91 -20.61 15.08
C ILE A 168 2.99 -19.71 16.32
N HIS A 169 3.98 -18.82 16.38
CA HIS A 169 4.19 -17.90 17.51
C HIS A 169 3.23 -16.70 17.46
N ILE A 170 3.03 -16.14 16.28
CA ILE A 170 2.17 -14.94 16.09
C ILE A 170 0.73 -15.28 16.43
N ASP A 171 0.16 -16.37 15.90
CA ASP A 171 -1.22 -16.77 16.17
C ASP A 171 -1.46 -17.10 17.66
N GLN A 172 -0.44 -17.66 18.35
CA GLN A 172 -0.52 -17.89 19.79
C GLN A 172 -0.53 -16.57 20.56
N ALA A 173 0.31 -15.61 20.19
CA ALA A 173 0.38 -14.30 20.82
C ALA A 173 -0.90 -13.48 20.56
N GLU A 174 -1.47 -13.53 19.35
CA GLU A 174 -2.75 -12.91 19.00
C GLU A 174 -3.90 -13.44 19.90
N LYS A 175 -3.97 -14.75 20.10
CA LYS A 175 -4.96 -15.35 21.02
C LYS A 175 -4.82 -14.82 22.44
N THR A 176 -3.59 -14.65 22.91
CA THR A 176 -3.30 -14.13 24.24
C THR A 176 -3.71 -12.67 24.38
N SER A 177 -3.53 -11.86 23.33
CA SER A 177 -3.87 -10.43 23.29
C SER A 177 -5.38 -10.16 23.16
N GLY A 178 -6.19 -11.17 22.85
CA GLY A 178 -7.63 -11.02 22.57
C GLY A 178 -7.94 -10.33 21.23
N ARG A 179 -6.95 -10.23 20.30
CA ARG A 179 -7.20 -9.72 18.95
C ARG A 179 -8.07 -10.70 18.16
N THR A 180 -9.11 -10.19 17.50
CA THR A 180 -10.06 -11.01 16.73
C THR A 180 -9.70 -11.12 15.25
N ALA A 181 -9.11 -10.08 14.68
CA ALA A 181 -8.67 -10.08 13.28
C ALA A 181 -7.17 -10.39 13.20
N PRO A 182 -6.74 -11.37 12.40
CA PRO A 182 -5.32 -11.71 12.26
C PRO A 182 -4.47 -10.51 11.83
N LEU A 183 -3.28 -10.33 12.42
CA LEU A 183 -2.31 -9.32 12.00
C LEU A 183 -1.78 -9.65 10.61
N PRO A 184 -1.82 -8.71 9.67
CA PRO A 184 -1.12 -8.86 8.40
C PRO A 184 0.39 -8.99 8.62
N LEU A 185 1.05 -9.66 7.68
CA LEU A 185 2.51 -9.78 7.66
C LEU A 185 3.08 -8.88 6.57
N HIS A 186 4.12 -8.15 6.92
CA HIS A 186 5.03 -7.51 5.99
C HIS A 186 6.32 -8.33 5.94
N VAL A 187 6.70 -8.83 4.77
CA VAL A 187 7.82 -9.75 4.62
C VAL A 187 8.97 -9.10 3.87
N LEU A 188 10.20 -9.28 4.34
CA LEU A 188 11.39 -8.82 3.64
C LEU A 188 11.91 -9.92 2.70
N ILE A 189 12.13 -9.52 1.46
CA ILE A 189 12.77 -10.32 0.40
C ILE A 189 14.19 -9.80 0.27
N GLU A 190 15.15 -10.53 0.83
CA GLU A 190 16.52 -10.02 1.00
C GLU A 190 17.61 -11.07 0.77
N SER A 191 17.24 -12.17 0.12
CA SER A 191 18.19 -13.19 -0.34
C SER A 191 17.87 -13.64 -1.78
N PRO A 192 18.83 -14.22 -2.49
CA PRO A 192 18.58 -14.87 -3.80
C PRO A 192 17.52 -15.96 -3.72
N LEU A 193 17.48 -16.71 -2.60
CA LEU A 193 16.49 -17.77 -2.38
C LEU A 193 15.08 -17.21 -2.16
N ALA A 194 14.96 -16.13 -1.39
CA ALA A 194 13.69 -15.42 -1.22
C ALA A 194 13.14 -14.89 -2.56
N VAL A 195 14.02 -14.34 -3.41
CA VAL A 195 13.63 -13.90 -4.77
C VAL A 195 13.17 -15.07 -5.63
N HIS A 196 13.81 -16.25 -5.49
CA HIS A 196 13.37 -17.47 -6.18
C HIS A 196 11.95 -17.89 -5.76
N HIS A 197 11.60 -17.75 -4.50
CA HIS A 197 10.31 -18.15 -3.94
C HIS A 197 9.28 -17.02 -3.84
N VAL A 198 9.59 -15.82 -4.34
CA VAL A 198 8.79 -14.60 -4.09
C VAL A 198 7.32 -14.71 -4.49
N ALA A 199 7.00 -15.45 -5.56
CA ALA A 199 5.62 -15.67 -5.98
C ALA A 199 4.82 -16.50 -4.95
N ALA A 200 5.44 -17.56 -4.40
CA ALA A 200 4.80 -18.38 -3.36
C ALA A 200 4.63 -17.60 -2.05
N ILE A 201 5.64 -16.80 -1.67
CA ILE A 201 5.58 -15.91 -0.51
C ILE A 201 4.45 -14.88 -0.68
N ALA A 202 4.37 -14.21 -1.83
CA ALA A 202 3.34 -13.23 -2.12
C ALA A 202 1.91 -13.83 -2.16
N ALA A 203 1.78 -15.09 -2.58
CA ALA A 203 0.50 -15.80 -2.61
C ALA A 203 -0.04 -16.12 -1.21
N HIS A 204 0.80 -16.08 -0.17
CA HIS A 204 0.38 -16.44 1.18
C HIS A 204 -0.70 -15.48 1.70
N PRO A 205 -1.84 -15.98 2.25
CA PRO A 205 -2.99 -15.14 2.61
C PRO A 205 -2.70 -14.12 3.73
N ARG A 206 -1.81 -14.42 4.67
CA ARG A 206 -1.42 -13.51 5.76
C ARG A 206 -0.46 -12.41 5.30
N VAL A 207 0.20 -12.56 4.16
CA VAL A 207 1.10 -11.54 3.61
C VAL A 207 0.28 -10.40 2.99
N GLU A 208 0.53 -9.17 3.42
CA GLU A 208 -0.09 -7.95 2.92
C GLU A 208 0.86 -7.18 1.99
N SER A 209 2.13 -7.19 2.31
CA SER A 209 3.16 -6.44 1.58
C SER A 209 4.52 -7.12 1.65
N LEU A 210 5.35 -6.84 0.63
CA LEU A 210 6.73 -7.31 0.54
C LEU A 210 7.66 -6.11 0.38
N SER A 211 8.76 -6.10 1.13
CA SER A 211 9.86 -5.14 0.93
C SER A 211 11.09 -5.81 0.37
N PHE A 212 11.86 -5.06 -0.42
CA PHE A 212 13.17 -5.48 -0.88
C PHE A 212 14.27 -5.08 0.09
N GLY A 213 14.94 -6.03 0.73
CA GLY A 213 16.12 -5.82 1.59
C GLY A 213 17.40 -5.81 0.75
N LEU A 214 17.71 -4.65 0.14
CA LEU A 214 18.81 -4.52 -0.84
C LEU A 214 20.18 -4.85 -0.26
N MET A 215 20.47 -4.43 0.99
CA MET A 215 21.80 -4.59 1.59
C MET A 215 22.11 -6.07 1.81
N ASP A 216 21.18 -6.78 2.43
CA ASP A 216 21.30 -8.22 2.67
C ASP A 216 21.30 -9.01 1.36
N PHE A 217 20.47 -8.62 0.39
CA PHE A 217 20.46 -9.24 -0.94
C PHE A 217 21.83 -9.14 -1.62
N VAL A 218 22.46 -7.96 -1.63
CA VAL A 218 23.79 -7.78 -2.21
C VAL A 218 24.85 -8.57 -1.43
N SER A 219 24.79 -8.51 -0.10
CA SER A 219 25.70 -9.24 0.79
C SER A 219 25.63 -10.75 0.60
N ALA A 220 24.44 -11.31 0.40
CA ALA A 220 24.20 -12.73 0.17
C ALA A 220 24.85 -13.27 -1.13
N HIS A 221 25.30 -12.40 -2.03
CA HIS A 221 26.03 -12.80 -3.24
C HIS A 221 27.55 -12.96 -3.03
N GLY A 222 28.04 -12.88 -1.78
CA GLY A 222 29.43 -13.19 -1.47
C GLY A 222 30.47 -12.30 -2.19
N GLY A 223 30.14 -11.04 -2.45
CA GLY A 223 31.00 -10.10 -3.15
C GLY A 223 30.95 -10.17 -4.68
N ALA A 224 30.11 -11.01 -5.27
CA ALA A 224 29.91 -11.08 -6.72
C ALA A 224 29.15 -9.87 -7.29
N ILE A 225 28.40 -9.17 -6.45
CA ILE A 225 27.75 -7.89 -6.78
C ILE A 225 28.58 -6.77 -6.15
N PRO A 226 28.96 -5.70 -6.92
CA PRO A 226 29.75 -4.62 -6.37
C PRO A 226 28.97 -3.78 -5.36
N ALA A 227 29.66 -3.16 -4.42
CA ALA A 227 29.06 -2.31 -3.39
C ALA A 227 28.29 -1.12 -3.97
N SER A 228 28.64 -0.62 -5.15
CA SER A 228 27.91 0.43 -5.87
C SER A 228 26.44 0.07 -6.12
N ALA A 229 26.13 -1.22 -6.26
CA ALA A 229 24.76 -1.71 -6.45
C ALA A 229 23.85 -1.49 -5.22
N MET A 230 24.40 -1.14 -4.05
CA MET A 230 23.61 -0.75 -2.86
C MET A 230 23.25 0.75 -2.86
N GLY A 231 23.93 1.57 -3.65
CA GLY A 231 23.75 3.01 -3.70
C GLY A 231 22.92 3.52 -4.88
N THR A 232 22.85 4.85 -4.98
CA THR A 232 22.32 5.57 -6.14
C THR A 232 23.47 6.33 -6.79
N SER A 233 23.86 5.94 -8.01
CA SER A 233 24.93 6.64 -8.72
C SER A 233 24.45 7.98 -9.28
N GLU A 234 25.37 8.94 -9.36
CA GLU A 234 25.24 10.03 -10.31
C GLU A 234 25.84 9.50 -11.61
N PHE A 235 25.08 9.02 -12.53
CA PHE A 235 25.34 8.61 -13.93
C PHE A 235 26.74 8.88 -14.53
N SER A 236 27.80 8.84 -13.73
CA SER A 236 29.11 9.38 -14.07
C SER A 236 30.06 8.34 -14.69
N ARG A 237 29.76 7.05 -14.56
CA ARG A 237 30.57 5.98 -15.17
C ARG A 237 29.72 4.80 -15.60
N PRO A 238 29.84 4.30 -16.84
CA PRO A 238 29.09 3.12 -17.31
C PRO A 238 29.38 1.83 -16.51
N GLU A 239 30.54 1.75 -15.85
CA GLU A 239 30.95 0.62 -15.04
C GLU A 239 30.44 0.64 -13.59
N ASP A 240 29.95 1.80 -13.09
CA ASP A 240 29.41 1.92 -11.73
C ASP A 240 27.92 1.57 -11.72
N LEU A 241 27.62 0.28 -11.81
CA LEU A 241 26.24 -0.21 -11.74
C LEU A 241 25.68 0.02 -10.34
N ASP A 242 24.61 0.78 -10.25
CA ASP A 242 23.88 1.08 -9.03
C ASP A 242 22.65 0.18 -8.83
N GLN A 243 21.84 0.45 -7.82
CA GLN A 243 20.64 -0.32 -7.52
C GLN A 243 19.54 -0.26 -8.60
N PHE A 244 19.64 0.62 -9.58
CA PHE A 244 18.69 0.76 -10.69
C PHE A 244 19.24 0.26 -12.02
N SER A 245 20.53 -0.10 -12.07
CA SER A 245 21.20 -0.54 -13.30
C SER A 245 21.85 -1.92 -13.17
N HIS A 246 22.15 -2.40 -11.96
CA HIS A 246 22.74 -3.72 -11.77
C HIS A 246 21.71 -4.84 -12.11
N PRO A 247 21.99 -5.74 -13.10
CA PRO A 247 20.99 -6.67 -13.65
C PRO A 247 20.31 -7.57 -12.60
N LEU A 248 21.06 -8.11 -11.64
CA LEU A 248 20.49 -8.99 -10.61
C LEU A 248 19.61 -8.21 -9.63
N VAL A 249 19.98 -6.99 -9.28
CA VAL A 249 19.19 -6.11 -8.40
C VAL A 249 17.89 -5.68 -9.09
N VAL A 250 17.96 -5.25 -10.34
CA VAL A 250 16.77 -4.88 -11.13
C VAL A 250 15.85 -6.07 -11.32
N ARG A 251 16.39 -7.25 -11.64
CA ARG A 251 15.61 -8.49 -11.74
C ARG A 251 14.88 -8.81 -10.45
N ALA A 252 15.55 -8.71 -9.29
CA ALA A 252 14.92 -8.94 -7.98
C ALA A 252 13.76 -7.97 -7.74
N LYS A 253 13.96 -6.67 -7.98
CA LYS A 253 12.93 -5.64 -7.86
C LYS A 253 11.71 -5.93 -8.74
N LEU A 254 11.93 -6.28 -10.01
CA LEU A 254 10.86 -6.63 -10.94
C LEU A 254 10.13 -7.91 -10.55
N ALA A 255 10.85 -8.93 -10.03
CA ALA A 255 10.23 -10.16 -9.54
C ALA A 255 9.30 -9.89 -8.34
N ILE A 256 9.73 -9.05 -7.40
CA ILE A 256 8.94 -8.66 -6.22
C ILE A 256 7.68 -7.89 -6.65
N THR A 257 7.80 -6.88 -7.51
CA THR A 257 6.64 -6.11 -7.97
C THR A 257 5.67 -6.95 -8.77
N ALA A 258 6.16 -7.80 -9.67
CA ALA A 258 5.33 -8.71 -10.45
C ALA A 258 4.56 -9.69 -9.57
N ALA A 259 5.22 -10.29 -8.55
CA ALA A 259 4.58 -11.19 -7.61
C ALA A 259 3.52 -10.46 -6.75
N CYS A 260 3.86 -9.28 -6.21
CA CYS A 260 2.91 -8.49 -5.43
C CYS A 260 1.66 -8.15 -6.26
N HIS A 261 1.83 -7.66 -7.47
CA HIS A 261 0.70 -7.28 -8.34
C HIS A 261 -0.16 -8.50 -8.73
N ALA A 262 0.46 -9.66 -8.98
CA ALA A 262 -0.27 -10.89 -9.31
C ALA A 262 -1.21 -11.36 -8.19
N PHE A 263 -0.83 -11.14 -6.94
CA PHE A 263 -1.59 -11.57 -5.76
C PHE A 263 -2.27 -10.42 -4.98
N GLY A 264 -2.33 -9.22 -5.57
CA GLY A 264 -2.98 -8.06 -4.95
C GLY A 264 -2.28 -7.56 -3.67
N LYS A 265 -0.95 -7.75 -3.59
CA LYS A 265 -0.11 -7.30 -2.47
C LYS A 265 0.58 -5.98 -2.80
N THR A 266 1.09 -5.30 -1.77
CA THR A 266 1.84 -4.06 -1.96
C THR A 266 3.34 -4.32 -1.98
N ALA A 267 4.02 -3.89 -3.04
CA ALA A 267 5.48 -3.91 -3.11
C ALA A 267 6.06 -2.63 -2.52
N ALA A 268 7.01 -2.77 -1.57
CA ALA A 268 7.75 -1.66 -0.96
C ALA A 268 9.21 -1.67 -1.46
N HIS A 269 9.65 -0.53 -2.00
CA HIS A 269 11.02 -0.35 -2.47
C HIS A 269 12.00 -0.22 -1.30
N CYS A 270 13.23 -0.64 -1.51
CA CYS A 270 14.31 -0.53 -0.53
C CYS A 270 14.65 0.93 -0.19
N VAL A 271 15.44 1.08 0.86
CA VAL A 271 15.96 2.36 1.33
C VAL A 271 16.92 3.03 0.33
N VAL A 272 17.06 4.35 0.47
CA VAL A 272 18.16 5.14 -0.08
C VAL A 272 18.99 5.62 1.08
N THR A 273 20.26 5.21 1.13
CA THR A 273 21.17 5.51 2.24
C THR A 273 21.77 6.90 2.19
N GLU A 274 21.74 7.56 1.03
CA GLU A 274 22.22 8.95 0.81
C GLU A 274 21.23 9.97 1.37
N PHE A 275 20.91 9.87 2.67
CA PHE A 275 19.87 10.67 3.33
C PHE A 275 20.07 12.19 3.27
N LYS A 276 21.29 12.66 3.01
CA LYS A 276 21.61 14.09 2.83
C LYS A 276 21.29 14.62 1.44
N SER A 277 21.04 13.74 0.46
CA SER A 277 20.77 14.15 -0.92
C SER A 277 19.29 13.92 -1.26
N ILE A 278 18.46 14.94 -1.02
CA ILE A 278 17.03 14.89 -1.33
C ILE A 278 16.80 14.64 -2.83
N ALA A 279 17.60 15.23 -3.71
CA ALA A 279 17.46 15.05 -5.16
C ALA A 279 17.67 13.59 -5.59
N LYS A 280 18.66 12.89 -5.01
CA LYS A 280 18.88 11.45 -5.27
C LYS A 280 17.72 10.60 -4.76
N LEU A 281 17.24 10.91 -3.56
CA LEU A 281 16.07 10.22 -2.99
C LEU A 281 14.82 10.39 -3.88
N GLU A 282 14.52 11.62 -4.29
CA GLU A 282 13.37 11.89 -5.15
C GLU A 282 13.47 11.20 -6.52
N ALA A 283 14.66 11.19 -7.12
CA ALA A 283 14.90 10.48 -8.38
C ALA A 283 14.70 8.98 -8.21
N ALA A 284 15.26 8.39 -7.14
CA ALA A 284 15.10 6.99 -6.80
C ALA A 284 13.63 6.62 -6.53
N ALA A 285 12.93 7.41 -5.75
CA ALA A 285 11.52 7.19 -5.43
C ALA A 285 10.60 7.30 -6.67
N ARG A 286 10.85 8.28 -7.55
CA ARG A 286 10.14 8.38 -8.84
C ARG A 286 10.42 7.19 -9.75
N HIS A 287 11.67 6.74 -9.84
CA HIS A 287 12.02 5.55 -10.63
C HIS A 287 11.35 4.30 -10.06
N ALA A 288 11.41 4.09 -8.75
CA ALA A 288 10.74 2.99 -8.07
C ALA A 288 9.23 2.96 -8.36
N SER A 289 8.55 4.10 -8.21
CA SER A 289 7.11 4.20 -8.43
C SER A 289 6.71 4.08 -9.90
N ARG A 290 7.37 4.84 -10.80
CA ARG A 290 6.92 4.99 -12.19
C ARG A 290 7.49 3.96 -13.16
N ALA A 291 8.73 3.49 -12.94
CA ALA A 291 9.39 2.54 -13.83
C ALA A 291 9.33 1.09 -13.31
N LEU A 292 9.44 0.89 -11.99
CA LEU A 292 9.50 -0.45 -11.41
C LEU A 292 8.18 -0.91 -10.78
N GLY A 293 7.16 -0.04 -10.66
CA GLY A 293 5.83 -0.41 -10.20
C GLY A 293 5.69 -0.60 -8.69
N PHE A 294 6.59 -0.06 -7.87
CA PHE A 294 6.45 -0.11 -6.43
C PHE A 294 5.29 0.78 -5.94
N GLY A 295 4.55 0.28 -4.97
CA GLY A 295 3.43 0.99 -4.35
C GLY A 295 3.83 1.85 -3.15
N ARG A 296 4.97 1.56 -2.51
CA ARG A 296 5.50 2.28 -1.35
C ARG A 296 7.02 2.17 -1.29
N MET A 297 7.65 2.89 -0.36
CA MET A 297 9.09 2.90 -0.16
C MET A 297 9.47 3.03 1.31
N TRP A 298 10.60 2.45 1.69
CA TRP A 298 11.17 2.57 3.02
C TRP A 298 11.88 3.91 3.21
N SER A 299 11.74 4.45 4.41
CA SER A 299 12.45 5.60 4.92
C SER A 299 13.26 5.22 6.16
N ILE A 300 14.49 5.71 6.25
CA ILE A 300 15.40 5.55 7.41
C ILE A 300 15.73 6.88 8.10
N HIS A 301 15.26 7.99 7.54
CA HIS A 301 15.45 9.31 8.10
C HIS A 301 14.16 10.13 7.94
N PRO A 302 13.73 10.91 8.96
CA PRO A 302 12.50 11.71 8.88
C PRO A 302 12.41 12.63 7.67
N ASP A 303 13.55 13.21 7.25
CA ASP A 303 13.61 14.11 6.09
C ASP A 303 13.31 13.41 4.76
N GLN A 304 13.30 12.07 4.73
CA GLN A 304 12.96 11.30 3.54
C GLN A 304 11.44 11.14 3.33
N ILE A 305 10.64 11.31 4.37
CA ILE A 305 9.20 11.03 4.33
C ILE A 305 8.50 11.94 3.32
N ARG A 306 8.62 13.26 3.45
CA ARG A 306 7.98 14.22 2.53
C ARG A 306 8.42 14.07 1.07
N PRO A 307 9.72 13.93 0.75
CA PRO A 307 10.17 13.63 -0.61
C PRO A 307 9.60 12.33 -1.19
N ILE A 308 9.50 11.26 -0.38
CA ILE A 308 8.85 10.01 -0.79
C ILE A 308 7.37 10.25 -1.11
N LEU A 309 6.64 10.91 -0.23
CA LEU A 309 5.22 11.25 -0.48
C LEU A 309 5.05 12.02 -1.79
N ALA A 310 5.90 13.03 -2.03
CA ALA A 310 5.87 13.83 -3.24
C ALA A 310 6.21 13.03 -4.50
N ALA A 311 7.19 12.11 -4.43
CA ALA A 311 7.62 11.29 -5.55
C ALA A 311 6.59 10.21 -5.95
N PHE A 312 5.83 9.69 -4.98
CA PHE A 312 4.77 8.70 -5.20
C PHE A 312 3.42 9.34 -5.55
N ALA A 313 3.27 10.64 -5.37
CA ALA A 313 2.05 11.35 -5.71
C ALA A 313 1.79 11.37 -7.22
N PRO A 314 0.53 11.26 -7.66
CA PRO A 314 0.18 11.52 -9.04
C PRO A 314 0.34 13.02 -9.36
N ALA A 315 0.57 13.35 -10.64
CA ALA A 315 0.61 14.72 -11.10
C ALA A 315 -0.80 15.36 -11.08
N ALA A 316 -0.86 16.69 -10.97
CA ALA A 316 -2.14 17.40 -10.86
C ALA A 316 -3.10 17.11 -12.04
N ASN A 317 -2.56 17.04 -13.27
CA ASN A 317 -3.35 16.68 -14.45
C ASN A 317 -3.86 15.23 -14.43
N GLU A 318 -3.10 14.29 -13.85
CA GLU A 318 -3.55 12.90 -13.66
C GLU A 318 -4.72 12.84 -12.66
N VAL A 319 -4.65 13.64 -11.59
CA VAL A 319 -5.72 13.73 -10.57
C VAL A 319 -6.99 14.33 -11.17
N ASP A 320 -6.88 15.46 -11.89
CA ASP A 320 -8.02 16.11 -12.57
C ASP A 320 -8.71 15.16 -13.55
N GLN A 321 -7.92 14.49 -14.41
CA GLN A 321 -8.46 13.52 -15.34
C GLN A 321 -9.16 12.36 -14.63
N ALA A 322 -8.54 11.82 -13.58
CA ALA A 322 -9.11 10.73 -12.80
C ALA A 322 -10.43 11.13 -12.11
N SER A 323 -10.46 12.33 -11.52
CA SER A 323 -11.67 12.87 -10.89
C SER A 323 -12.82 13.01 -11.90
N ARG A 324 -12.58 13.63 -13.05
CA ARG A 324 -13.59 13.79 -14.11
C ARG A 324 -14.13 12.44 -14.59
N ILE A 325 -13.28 11.47 -14.83
CA ILE A 325 -13.67 10.14 -15.33
C ILE A 325 -14.46 9.37 -14.27
N VAL A 326 -13.98 9.30 -13.02
CA VAL A 326 -14.63 8.52 -11.95
C VAL A 326 -15.97 9.16 -11.57
N CYS A 327 -16.06 10.48 -11.48
CA CYS A 327 -17.32 11.18 -11.20
C CYS A 327 -18.34 11.00 -12.34
N ALA A 328 -17.92 11.07 -13.60
CA ALA A 328 -18.78 10.82 -14.74
C ALA A 328 -19.26 9.36 -14.81
N ALA A 329 -18.39 8.41 -14.54
CA ALA A 329 -18.73 6.99 -14.46
C ALA A 329 -19.74 6.71 -13.34
N HIS A 330 -19.53 7.30 -12.16
CA HIS A 330 -20.47 7.22 -11.04
C HIS A 330 -21.84 7.80 -11.40
N ALA A 331 -21.87 8.94 -12.07
CA ALA A 331 -23.13 9.57 -12.53
C ALA A 331 -23.86 8.73 -13.59
N ALA A 332 -23.13 7.89 -14.34
CA ALA A 332 -23.65 6.96 -15.35
C ALA A 332 -23.91 5.54 -14.80
N ASP A 333 -24.00 5.37 -13.47
CA ASP A 333 -24.16 4.06 -12.82
C ASP A 333 -23.13 3.01 -13.29
N TRP A 334 -21.90 3.47 -13.52
CA TRP A 334 -20.75 2.66 -13.97
C TRP A 334 -20.89 2.05 -15.36
N ALA A 335 -21.83 2.53 -16.18
CA ALA A 335 -21.90 2.20 -17.61
C ALA A 335 -20.70 2.79 -18.36
N PRO A 336 -20.34 2.26 -19.55
CA PRO A 336 -19.33 2.89 -20.40
C PRO A 336 -19.70 4.34 -20.74
N ILE A 337 -18.71 5.24 -20.67
CA ILE A 337 -18.84 6.67 -20.99
C ILE A 337 -17.87 7.07 -22.09
N SER A 338 -18.18 8.16 -22.79
CA SER A 338 -17.24 8.87 -23.64
C SER A 338 -16.89 10.21 -23.00
N LEU A 339 -15.59 10.46 -22.78
CA LEU A 339 -15.09 11.71 -22.24
C LEU A 339 -13.87 12.16 -23.07
N ASP A 340 -13.84 13.41 -23.51
CA ASP A 340 -12.76 14.00 -24.32
C ASP A 340 -12.41 13.14 -25.57
N GLY A 341 -13.41 12.52 -26.21
CA GLY A 341 -13.23 11.67 -27.38
C GLY A 341 -12.72 10.26 -27.11
N HIS A 342 -12.55 9.88 -25.84
CA HIS A 342 -12.08 8.54 -25.44
C HIS A 342 -13.21 7.75 -24.76
N LEU A 343 -13.27 6.46 -25.08
CA LEU A 343 -14.18 5.53 -24.42
C LEU A 343 -13.55 5.04 -23.12
N HIS A 344 -14.32 5.08 -22.03
CA HIS A 344 -13.94 4.57 -20.73
C HIS A 344 -14.98 3.56 -20.25
N ASP A 345 -14.51 2.49 -19.63
CA ASP A 345 -15.30 1.42 -19.04
C ASP A 345 -14.71 0.97 -17.68
N ARG A 346 -15.22 -0.10 -17.11
CA ARG A 346 -14.77 -0.59 -15.80
C ARG A 346 -13.29 -0.98 -15.75
N ALA A 347 -12.65 -1.31 -16.87
CA ALA A 347 -11.23 -1.62 -16.90
C ALA A 347 -10.41 -0.35 -16.69
N SER A 348 -10.74 0.74 -17.42
CA SER A 348 -10.08 2.03 -17.23
C SER A 348 -10.48 2.72 -15.92
N TYR A 349 -11.74 2.60 -15.46
CA TYR A 349 -12.18 3.18 -14.18
C TYR A 349 -11.36 2.68 -12.99
N ARG A 350 -10.94 1.40 -12.98
CA ARG A 350 -10.05 0.85 -11.93
C ARG A 350 -8.74 1.61 -11.84
N TYR A 351 -8.13 1.91 -12.97
CA TYR A 351 -6.89 2.70 -13.01
C TYR A 351 -7.10 4.09 -12.42
N PHE A 352 -8.11 4.82 -12.90
CA PHE A 352 -8.39 6.17 -12.44
C PHE A 352 -8.81 6.23 -10.97
N TRP A 353 -9.54 5.23 -10.49
CA TRP A 353 -9.82 5.10 -9.07
C TRP A 353 -8.52 4.94 -8.23
N GLN A 354 -7.57 4.12 -8.68
CA GLN A 354 -6.28 3.97 -7.98
C GLN A 354 -5.45 5.26 -8.00
N VAL A 355 -5.55 6.06 -9.05
CA VAL A 355 -4.93 7.41 -9.08
C VAL A 355 -5.54 8.31 -8.00
N LEU A 356 -6.86 8.32 -7.84
CA LEU A 356 -7.52 9.10 -6.78
C LEU A 356 -7.18 8.59 -5.37
N VAL A 357 -7.14 7.28 -5.17
CA VAL A 357 -6.69 6.68 -3.91
C VAL A 357 -5.27 7.15 -3.57
N ARG A 358 -4.36 7.12 -4.54
CA ARG A 358 -2.99 7.60 -4.38
C ARG A 358 -2.93 9.10 -4.12
N ALA A 359 -3.76 9.89 -4.81
CA ALA A 359 -3.87 11.33 -4.58
C ALA A 359 -4.33 11.64 -3.14
N HIS A 360 -5.31 10.89 -2.63
CA HIS A 360 -5.77 11.03 -1.25
C HIS A 360 -4.67 10.66 -0.24
N GLN A 361 -3.99 9.51 -0.41
CA GLN A 361 -2.89 9.06 0.46
C GLN A 361 -1.71 10.03 0.52
N THR A 362 -1.48 10.79 -0.54
CA THR A 362 -0.38 11.75 -0.65
C THR A 362 -0.82 13.21 -0.47
N ALA A 363 -2.06 13.43 0.00
CA ALA A 363 -2.67 14.75 0.19
C ALA A 363 -2.63 15.63 -1.09
N LYS A 364 -2.82 15.01 -2.26
CA LYS A 364 -2.91 15.70 -3.57
C LYS A 364 -4.34 15.80 -4.08
N LEU A 365 -5.31 15.19 -3.42
CA LEU A 365 -6.71 15.37 -3.70
C LEU A 365 -7.22 16.61 -2.93
N SER A 366 -7.58 17.65 -3.67
CA SER A 366 -8.07 18.90 -3.09
C SER A 366 -9.40 18.69 -2.34
N SER A 367 -9.62 19.40 -1.24
CA SER A 367 -10.90 19.43 -0.53
C SER A 367 -12.07 19.92 -1.39
N HIS A 368 -11.78 20.64 -2.47
CA HIS A 368 -12.77 21.14 -3.45
C HIS A 368 -12.94 20.22 -4.65
N ASP A 369 -12.17 19.13 -4.74
CA ASP A 369 -12.29 18.16 -5.82
C ASP A 369 -13.61 17.38 -5.69
N PRO A 370 -14.42 17.25 -6.77
CA PRO A 370 -15.67 16.49 -6.73
C PRO A 370 -15.54 15.05 -6.25
N ALA A 371 -14.39 14.42 -6.50
CA ALA A 371 -14.13 13.05 -6.07
C ALA A 371 -13.85 12.94 -4.56
N GLN A 372 -13.67 14.05 -3.83
CA GLN A 372 -13.47 14.06 -2.39
C GLN A 372 -14.63 13.38 -1.63
N VAL A 373 -15.84 13.41 -2.20
CA VAL A 373 -17.02 12.73 -1.64
C VAL A 373 -16.81 11.24 -1.42
N PHE A 374 -15.93 10.60 -2.18
CA PHE A 374 -15.62 9.19 -2.04
C PHE A 374 -14.62 8.89 -0.91
N PHE A 375 -14.02 9.91 -0.30
CA PHE A 375 -13.02 9.79 0.78
C PHE A 375 -13.48 10.45 2.08
N SER A 376 -14.64 11.08 2.06
CA SER A 376 -15.26 11.62 3.28
C SER A 376 -15.96 10.48 4.01
N ALA A 377 -15.55 10.22 5.27
CA ALA A 377 -16.14 9.22 6.15
C ALA A 377 -17.54 9.63 6.61
#